data_d9632b8954936e6ef70e96fd1cf29ae8
#
_entry.id   d9632b8954936e6ef70e96fd1cf29ae8
#
_cell.length_a   1.000
_cell.length_b   1.000
_cell.length_c   1.000
_cell.angle_alpha   90.00
_cell.angle_beta   90.00
_cell.angle_gamma   90.00
#
_symmetry.space_group_name_H-M   'P 1'
#
loop_
_entity.id
_entity.type
_entity.pdbx_description
1 polymer ?
#
loop_
_entity_poly.entity_id
_entity_poly.type
_entity_poly.pdbx_seq_one_letter_code
_entity_poly.pdbx_strand_id
1 'polypeptide(L)' 'MKAKGVTAPRALPARLEDLPNVGPAVAADFRRLGIGTPDEIRGRDPYMLYHDLCRATHSLHDPCLLDTFIAVVRYVEGGP' A
#
# COMPACT_ATOMS: atom_id res chain seq x y z
N MET A 1 0.44 -19.94 19.13
CA MET A 1 -0.10 -19.81 18.85
C MET A 1 -0.58 -19.26 18.38
N LYS A 2 -0.55 -19.32 18.11
CA LYS A 2 -0.97 -18.78 17.48
C LYS A 2 -1.92 -18.23 17.41
N ALA A 3 -1.58 -17.91 17.43
CA ALA A 3 -2.57 -17.11 17.40
C ALA A 3 -3.70 -17.43 16.65
N LYS A 4 -4.17 -17.84 17.01
CA LYS A 4 -5.20 -18.09 16.44
C LYS A 4 -6.21 -17.29 15.92
N GLY A 5 -6.95 -17.60 15.62
CA GLY A 5 -7.85 -16.74 14.98
C GLY A 5 -7.23 -15.54 14.34
N VAL A 6 -6.03 -15.35 14.58
CA VAL A 6 -5.27 -14.25 13.97
C VAL A 6 -4.76 -14.71 12.63
N THR A 7 -5.10 -13.99 11.59
CA THR A 7 -4.57 -14.26 10.27
C THR A 7 -3.09 -13.93 10.26
N ALA A 8 -2.28 -14.92 9.94
CA ALA A 8 -0.86 -14.70 9.85
C ALA A 8 -0.57 -13.68 8.74
N PRO A 9 0.37 -12.78 8.94
CA PRO A 9 0.73 -11.84 7.89
C PRO A 9 1.16 -12.59 6.65
N ARG A 10 0.72 -12.12 5.52
CA ARG A 10 1.12 -12.69 4.24
C ARG A 10 2.60 -12.48 4.02
N ALA A 11 3.27 -13.49 3.47
CA ALA A 11 4.64 -13.30 3.01
C ALA A 11 4.61 -12.36 1.82
N LEU A 12 5.36 -11.27 1.90
CA LEU A 12 5.32 -10.23 0.88
C LEU A 12 6.57 -10.28 0.01
N PRO A 13 6.44 -9.88 -1.27
CA PRO A 13 7.61 -9.75 -2.12
C PRO A 13 8.54 -8.65 -1.62
N ALA A 14 9.75 -8.64 -2.10
CA ALA A 14 10.74 -7.64 -1.70
C ALA A 14 10.52 -6.29 -2.39
N ARG A 15 9.87 -6.30 -3.57
CA ARG A 15 9.72 -5.10 -4.37
C ARG A 15 8.27 -4.67 -4.44
N LEU A 16 8.06 -3.35 -4.41
CA LEU A 16 6.70 -2.79 -4.54
C LEU A 16 6.04 -3.21 -5.85
N GLU A 17 6.79 -3.24 -6.93
CA GLU A 17 6.25 -3.56 -8.25
C GLU A 17 5.76 -5.00 -8.35
N ASP A 18 6.16 -5.86 -7.42
CA ASP A 18 5.73 -7.25 -7.43
C ASP A 18 4.40 -7.45 -6.70
N LEU A 19 3.86 -6.41 -6.10
CA LEU A 19 2.55 -6.47 -5.48
C LEU A 19 1.45 -6.42 -6.55
N PRO A 20 0.32 -7.13 -6.33
CA PRO A 20 -0.83 -6.98 -7.20
C PRO A 20 -1.27 -5.52 -7.27
N ASN A 21 -1.66 -5.08 -8.45
CA ASN A 21 -2.17 -3.73 -8.70
C ASN A 21 -1.13 -2.62 -8.52
N VAL A 22 0.13 -2.96 -8.37
CA VAL A 22 1.19 -1.96 -8.22
C VAL A 22 2.09 -2.02 -9.45
N GLY A 23 1.88 -1.08 -10.36
CA GLY A 23 2.77 -0.87 -11.48
C GLY A 23 3.85 0.15 -11.13
N PRO A 24 4.70 0.50 -12.09
CA PRO A 24 5.79 1.45 -11.83
C PRO A 24 5.33 2.80 -11.30
N ALA A 25 4.18 3.30 -11.78
CA ALA A 25 3.67 4.59 -11.34
C ALA A 25 3.22 4.56 -9.89
N VAL A 26 2.50 3.51 -9.49
CA VAL A 26 2.03 3.36 -8.10
C VAL A 26 3.21 3.13 -7.18
N ALA A 27 4.19 2.34 -7.62
CA ALA A 27 5.41 2.13 -6.83
C ALA A 27 6.14 3.44 -6.60
N ALA A 28 6.22 4.29 -7.62
CA ALA A 28 6.85 5.60 -7.48
C ALA A 28 6.09 6.47 -6.47
N ASP A 29 4.77 6.38 -6.46
CA ASP A 29 3.95 7.13 -5.51
C ASP A 29 4.23 6.68 -4.07
N PHE A 30 4.34 5.38 -3.83
CA PHE A 30 4.72 4.89 -2.52
C PHE A 30 6.09 5.41 -2.09
N ARG A 31 7.05 5.42 -3.02
CA ARG A 31 8.40 5.92 -2.72
C ARG A 31 8.40 7.39 -2.36
N ARG A 32 7.53 8.20 -2.99
CA ARG A 32 7.37 9.60 -2.62
C ARG A 32 6.89 9.76 -1.18
N LEU A 33 6.18 8.76 -0.67
CA LEU A 33 5.69 8.75 0.72
C LEU A 33 6.68 8.13 1.69
N GLY A 34 7.90 7.80 1.23
CA GLY A 34 8.91 7.20 2.07
C GLY A 34 8.76 5.70 2.24
N ILE A 35 7.90 5.07 1.44
CA ILE A 35 7.66 3.64 1.49
C ILE A 35 8.48 2.98 0.39
N GLY A 36 9.47 2.19 0.78
CA GLY A 36 10.36 1.53 -0.18
C GLY A 36 10.12 0.05 -0.37
N THR A 37 9.39 -0.57 0.54
CA THR A 37 9.12 -2.02 0.48
C THR A 37 7.67 -2.30 0.81
N PRO A 38 7.13 -3.44 0.33
CA PRO A 38 5.76 -3.83 0.68
C PRO A 38 5.52 -3.94 2.18
N ASP A 39 6.51 -4.38 2.93
CA ASP A 39 6.35 -4.55 4.37
C ASP A 39 6.07 -3.23 5.07
N GLU A 40 6.56 -2.13 4.54
CA GLU A 40 6.34 -0.81 5.11
C GLU A 40 4.91 -0.30 4.91
N ILE A 41 4.13 -0.98 4.07
CA ILE A 41 2.72 -0.63 3.89
C ILE A 41 1.85 -1.17 5.03
N ARG A 42 2.33 -2.17 5.75
CA ARG A 42 1.56 -2.75 6.85
C ARG A 42 1.19 -1.68 7.88
N GLY A 43 -0.04 -1.71 8.32
CA GLY A 43 -0.52 -0.79 9.33
C GLY A 43 -0.81 0.62 8.83
N ARG A 44 -0.69 0.86 7.53
CA ARG A 44 -0.96 2.19 6.98
C ARG A 44 -2.42 2.33 6.59
N ASP A 45 -2.94 3.53 6.78
CA ASP A 45 -4.30 3.87 6.39
C ASP A 45 -4.29 4.34 4.93
N PRO A 46 -5.02 3.67 4.02
CA PRO A 46 -4.97 4.05 2.60
C PRO A 46 -5.50 5.45 2.34
N TYR A 47 -6.44 5.93 3.15
CA TYR A 47 -6.95 7.30 2.99
C TYR A 47 -5.88 8.32 3.33
N MET A 48 -5.11 8.05 4.38
CA MET A 48 -4.00 8.92 4.76
C MET A 48 -2.89 8.87 3.72
N LEU A 49 -2.59 7.70 3.17
CA LEU A 49 -1.60 7.58 2.11
C LEU A 49 -1.99 8.43 0.91
N TYR A 50 -3.26 8.36 0.50
CA TYR A 50 -3.75 9.14 -0.62
C TYR A 50 -3.65 10.64 -0.33
N HIS A 51 -4.10 11.04 0.85
CA HIS A 51 -4.08 12.43 1.27
C HIS A 51 -2.64 12.97 1.31
N ASP A 52 -1.73 12.20 1.89
CA ASP A 52 -0.32 12.60 1.99
C ASP A 52 0.32 12.71 0.61
N LEU A 53 -0.05 11.83 -0.33
CA LEU A 53 0.46 11.90 -1.67
C LEU A 53 0.01 13.19 -2.37
N CYS A 54 -1.27 13.52 -2.24
CA CYS A 54 -1.79 14.76 -2.82
C CYS A 54 -1.06 15.98 -2.27
N ARG A 55 -0.78 15.97 -0.98
CA ARG A 55 -0.04 17.06 -0.35
C ARG A 55 1.41 17.10 -0.83
N ALA A 56 2.06 15.95 -0.91
CA ALA A 56 3.46 15.88 -1.31
C ALA A 56 3.67 16.34 -2.75
N THR A 57 2.71 16.10 -3.61
CA THR A 57 2.80 16.45 -5.02
C THR A 57 2.08 17.78 -5.36
N HIS A 58 1.44 18.39 -4.38
CA HIS A 58 0.62 19.60 -4.57
C HIS A 58 -0.40 19.42 -5.69
N SER A 59 -0.98 18.21 -5.77
CA SER A 59 -1.88 17.86 -6.86
C SER A 59 -2.95 16.92 -6.35
N LEU A 60 -4.17 17.09 -6.86
CA LEU A 60 -5.25 16.17 -6.54
C LEU A 60 -5.19 15.01 -7.51
N HIS A 61 -4.93 13.82 -6.99
CA HIS A 61 -4.83 12.61 -7.79
C HIS A 61 -6.22 12.02 -8.10
N ASP A 62 -6.26 11.19 -9.14
CA ASP A 62 -7.47 10.48 -9.52
C ASP A 62 -7.97 9.61 -8.36
N PRO A 63 -9.26 9.68 -8.00
CA PRO A 63 -9.81 8.81 -6.96
C PRO A 63 -9.58 7.32 -7.19
N CYS A 64 -9.36 6.89 -8.42
CA CYS A 64 -9.00 5.49 -8.71
C CYS A 64 -7.71 5.08 -8.01
N LEU A 65 -6.80 6.02 -7.78
CA LEU A 65 -5.58 5.74 -7.04
C LEU A 65 -5.89 5.39 -5.59
N LEU A 66 -6.89 6.05 -4.99
CA LEU A 66 -7.32 5.69 -3.64
C LEU A 66 -7.82 4.26 -3.59
N ASP A 67 -8.61 3.85 -4.58
CA ASP A 67 -9.08 2.47 -4.66
C ASP A 67 -7.90 1.50 -4.74
N THR A 68 -6.88 1.85 -5.51
CA THR A 68 -5.67 1.04 -5.61
C THR A 68 -4.97 0.94 -4.25
N PHE A 69 -4.84 2.04 -3.53
CA PHE A 69 -4.21 2.04 -2.21
C PHE A 69 -5.01 1.17 -1.23
N ILE A 70 -6.35 1.25 -1.27
CA ILE A 70 -7.19 0.40 -0.42
C ILE A 70 -6.92 -1.07 -0.72
N ALA A 71 -6.89 -1.44 -2.00
CA ALA A 71 -6.66 -2.83 -2.40
C ALA A 71 -5.26 -3.32 -1.97
N VAL A 72 -4.25 -2.46 -2.11
CA VAL A 72 -2.88 -2.82 -1.74
C VAL A 72 -2.75 -2.99 -0.23
N VAL A 73 -3.29 -2.06 0.54
CA VAL A 73 -3.25 -2.18 2.00
C VAL A 73 -3.96 -3.46 2.47
N ARG A 74 -5.12 -3.76 1.90
CA ARG A 74 -5.82 -5.00 2.22
C ARG A 74 -4.98 -6.21 1.91
N TYR A 75 -4.32 -6.21 0.77
CA TYR A 75 -3.50 -7.35 0.37
C TYR A 75 -2.36 -7.57 1.36
N VAL A 76 -1.63 -6.51 1.73
CA VAL A 76 -0.49 -6.67 2.64
C VAL A 76 -0.93 -7.05 4.05
N GLU A 77 -2.17 -6.71 4.43
CA GLU A 77 -2.72 -7.09 5.73
C GLU A 77 -3.28 -8.51 5.74
N GLY A 78 -3.19 -9.24 4.63
CA GLY A 78 -3.66 -10.62 4.55
C GLY A 78 -5.05 -10.77 3.97
N GLY A 79 -5.68 -9.71 3.51
CA GLY A 79 -6.98 -9.75 2.87
C GLY A 79 -6.91 -10.18 1.41
N PRO A 80 -8.08 -10.38 0.78
CA PRO A 80 -8.12 -10.76 -0.62
C PRO A 80 -7.71 -9.61 -1.53
#